data_371f8e23d729c43f55e50d32566b34a5
#
_entry.id   371f8e23d729c43f55e50d32566b34a5
#
_cell.length_a   1.000
_cell.length_b   1.000
_cell.length_c   1.000
_cell.angle_alpha   90.00
_cell.angle_beta   90.00
_cell.angle_gamma   90.00
#
_symmetry.space_group_name_H-M   'P 1'
#
loop_
_entity.id
_entity.type
_entity.pdbx_description
1 polymer ?
#
loop_
_entity_poly.entity_id
_entity_poly.type
_entity_poly.pdbx_seq_one_letter_code
_entity_poly.pdbx_strand_id
1 'polypeptide(L)'
;MESGYLLDSNVIIGYLAGRIPAPGMAAISAIVDQTPCISVISQIEVLRFNDTPENEAILANFIHRSVIYSLYPAIVQRTIEICKLSRIKLPDAIIAATALTENLVLVTRNTDDFKKISGIKLFNPWNKQEPS
;
A
#
# COMPACT_ATOMS: atom_id res chain seq x y z
N MET A 1 -2.92 20.65 -3.79
CA MET A 1 -3.78 19.46 -3.69
C MET A 1 -3.07 18.36 -2.98
N GLU A 2 -3.67 17.80 -1.94
CA GLU A 2 -3.04 16.74 -1.18
C GLU A 2 -2.97 15.45 -1.99
N SER A 3 -1.82 14.79 -1.92
CA SER A 3 -1.68 13.46 -2.46
C SER A 3 -2.43 12.47 -1.58
N GLY A 4 -3.08 11.48 -2.20
CA GLY A 4 -3.67 10.38 -1.47
C GLY A 4 -2.61 9.39 -1.00
N TYR A 5 -3.10 8.27 -0.45
CA TYR A 5 -2.25 7.24 0.14
C TYR A 5 -2.57 5.89 -0.47
N LEU A 6 -1.53 5.15 -0.84
CA LEU A 6 -1.64 3.79 -1.35
C LEU A 6 -1.20 2.85 -0.22
N LEU A 7 -2.11 1.98 0.24
CA LEU A 7 -1.82 1.08 1.35
C LEU A 7 -1.29 -0.25 0.85
N ASP A 8 -0.11 -0.65 1.35
CA ASP A 8 0.45 -1.98 1.10
C ASP A 8 -0.27 -3.03 1.93
N SER A 9 -0.22 -4.29 1.51
CA SER A 9 -0.94 -5.39 2.16
C SER A 9 -0.57 -5.55 3.64
N ASN A 10 0.71 -5.39 4.00
CA ASN A 10 1.14 -5.52 5.40
C ASN A 10 0.48 -4.45 6.30
N VAL A 11 0.24 -3.26 5.76
CA VAL A 11 -0.43 -2.19 6.50
C VAL A 11 -1.91 -2.50 6.70
N ILE A 12 -2.57 -3.00 5.66
CA ILE A 12 -3.99 -3.37 5.73
C ILE A 12 -4.19 -4.46 6.79
N ILE A 13 -3.40 -5.52 6.71
CA ILE A 13 -3.49 -6.65 7.64
C ILE A 13 -3.15 -6.20 9.05
N GLY A 14 -2.08 -5.43 9.23
CA GLY A 14 -1.67 -4.92 10.53
C GLY A 14 -2.70 -3.99 11.16
N TYR A 15 -3.30 -3.12 10.36
CA TYR A 15 -4.33 -2.20 10.82
C TYR A 15 -5.58 -2.95 11.32
N LEU A 16 -6.08 -3.87 10.50
CA LEU A 16 -7.30 -4.62 10.84
C LEU A 16 -7.07 -5.59 12.00
N ALA A 17 -5.82 -6.02 12.22
CA ALA A 17 -5.45 -6.87 13.36
C ALA A 17 -5.09 -6.07 14.62
N GLY A 18 -5.10 -4.74 14.55
CA GLY A 18 -4.76 -3.88 15.69
C GLY A 18 -3.30 -3.94 16.09
N ARG A 19 -2.38 -4.18 15.15
CA ARG A 19 -0.95 -4.41 15.43
C ARG A 19 -0.07 -3.20 15.18
N ILE A 20 -0.62 -2.09 14.71
CA ILE A 20 0.14 -0.87 14.47
C ILE A 20 0.19 -0.07 15.75
N PRO A 21 1.35 0.49 16.15
CA PRO A 21 1.43 1.34 17.35
C PRO A 21 0.46 2.53 17.29
N ALA A 22 0.05 3.04 18.45
CA ALA A 22 -1.04 4.01 18.55
C ALA A 22 -0.92 5.23 17.62
N PRO A 23 0.24 5.89 17.49
CA PRO A 23 0.32 7.05 16.58
C PRO A 23 0.09 6.65 15.12
N GLY A 24 0.65 5.52 14.70
CA GLY A 24 0.44 5.00 13.34
C GLY A 24 -0.98 4.55 13.12
N MET A 25 -1.58 3.93 14.12
CA MET A 25 -2.98 3.49 14.04
C MET A 25 -3.91 4.66 13.79
N ALA A 26 -3.70 5.78 14.48
CA ALA A 26 -4.48 7.00 14.28
C ALA A 26 -4.31 7.55 12.88
N ALA A 27 -3.09 7.55 12.36
CA ALA A 27 -2.81 8.02 11.00
C ALA A 27 -3.51 7.16 9.96
N ILE A 28 -3.47 5.83 10.12
CA ILE A 28 -4.14 4.92 9.18
C ILE A 28 -5.65 5.05 9.27
N SER A 29 -6.21 5.20 10.48
CA SER A 29 -7.64 5.45 10.64
C SER A 29 -8.10 6.67 9.84
N ALA A 30 -7.35 7.76 9.89
CA ALA A 30 -7.67 8.98 9.14
C ALA A 30 -7.62 8.75 7.63
N ILE A 31 -6.64 7.97 7.15
CA ILE A 31 -6.53 7.62 5.74
C ILE A 31 -7.71 6.76 5.30
N VAL A 32 -8.06 5.75 6.09
CA VAL A 32 -9.16 4.83 5.79
C VAL A 32 -10.50 5.56 5.75
N ASP A 33 -10.69 6.55 6.63
CA ASP A 33 -11.92 7.34 6.68
C ASP A 33 -12.13 8.14 5.39
N GLN A 34 -11.07 8.42 4.64
CA GLN A 34 -11.16 9.19 3.39
C GLN A 34 -11.34 8.32 2.15
N THR A 35 -11.26 7.08 2.22
CA THR A 35 -11.30 6.09 1.15
C THR A 35 -9.89 5.59 0.84
N PRO A 36 -9.57 4.38 1.28
CA PRO A 36 -8.25 3.82 1.04
C PRO A 36 -8.05 3.44 -0.43
N CYS A 37 -6.83 3.65 -0.91
CA CYS A 37 -6.42 3.25 -2.25
C CYS A 37 -5.45 2.09 -2.13
N ILE A 38 -5.60 1.10 -2.99
CA ILE A 38 -4.73 -0.07 -3.00
C ILE A 38 -4.41 -0.48 -4.44
N SER A 39 -3.29 -1.16 -4.61
CA SER A 39 -2.94 -1.82 -5.86
C SER A 39 -3.71 -3.14 -6.00
N VAL A 40 -3.96 -3.56 -7.23
CA VAL A 40 -4.50 -4.90 -7.50
C VAL A 40 -3.61 -5.98 -6.89
N ILE A 41 -2.30 -5.76 -6.79
CA ILE A 41 -1.38 -6.68 -6.12
C ILE A 41 -1.74 -6.82 -4.63
N SER A 42 -1.98 -5.70 -3.96
CA SER A 42 -2.37 -5.74 -2.54
C SER A 42 -3.73 -6.39 -2.35
N GLN A 43 -4.67 -6.19 -3.27
CA GLN A 43 -5.95 -6.91 -3.26
C GLN A 43 -5.72 -8.41 -3.24
N ILE A 44 -4.86 -8.91 -4.14
CA ILE A 44 -4.58 -10.35 -4.22
C ILE A 44 -3.91 -10.82 -2.94
N GLU A 45 -2.91 -10.10 -2.45
CA GLU A 45 -2.16 -10.50 -1.26
C GLU A 45 -3.05 -10.55 -0.01
N VAL A 46 -3.93 -9.58 0.15
CA VAL A 46 -4.85 -9.55 1.29
C VAL A 46 -5.89 -10.66 1.19
N LEU A 47 -6.49 -10.86 0.01
CA LEU A 47 -7.57 -11.82 -0.14
C LEU A 47 -7.08 -13.27 -0.16
N ARG A 48 -5.80 -13.51 -0.47
CA ARG A 48 -5.23 -14.86 -0.38
C ARG A 48 -4.76 -15.23 1.03
N PHE A 49 -4.82 -14.28 1.97
CA PHE A 49 -4.39 -14.49 3.35
C PHE A 49 -5.36 -15.45 4.06
N ASN A 50 -4.84 -16.57 4.54
CA ASN A 50 -5.66 -17.57 5.23
C ASN A 50 -5.84 -17.20 6.70
N ASP A 51 -7.07 -17.18 7.15
CA ASP A 51 -7.41 -16.82 8.52
C ASP A 51 -8.77 -17.46 8.85
N THR A 52 -9.35 -17.11 10.00
CA THR A 52 -10.70 -17.55 10.33
C THR A 52 -11.70 -16.94 9.35
N PRO A 53 -12.88 -17.58 9.15
CA PRO A 53 -13.91 -17.00 8.29
C PRO A 53 -14.30 -15.57 8.68
N GLU A 54 -14.33 -15.27 9.98
CA GLU A 54 -14.65 -13.94 10.48
C GLU A 54 -13.61 -12.92 10.06
N ASN A 55 -12.33 -13.24 10.21
CA ASN A 55 -11.24 -12.34 9.83
C ASN A 55 -11.15 -12.20 8.31
N GLU A 56 -11.35 -13.27 7.56
CA GLU A 56 -11.37 -13.19 6.10
C GLU A 56 -12.50 -12.29 5.61
N ALA A 57 -13.65 -12.34 6.26
CA ALA A 57 -14.78 -11.44 5.93
C ALA A 57 -14.43 -9.98 6.19
N ILE A 58 -13.72 -9.68 7.27
CA ILE A 58 -13.26 -8.32 7.59
C ILE A 58 -12.30 -7.81 6.50
N LEU A 59 -11.35 -8.66 6.08
CA LEU A 59 -10.41 -8.31 5.01
C LEU A 59 -11.14 -8.07 3.69
N ALA A 60 -12.06 -8.95 3.34
CA ALA A 60 -12.83 -8.81 2.10
C ALA A 60 -13.67 -7.54 2.09
N ASN A 61 -14.30 -7.21 3.22
CA ASN A 61 -15.09 -5.97 3.35
C ASN A 61 -14.22 -4.73 3.17
N PHE A 62 -13.02 -4.73 3.76
CA PHE A 62 -12.08 -3.62 3.59
C PHE A 62 -11.73 -3.42 2.11
N ILE A 63 -11.39 -4.50 1.43
CA ILE A 63 -11.04 -4.46 0.00
C ILE A 63 -12.22 -3.95 -0.83
N HIS A 64 -13.44 -4.43 -0.54
CA HIS A 64 -14.64 -4.02 -1.26
C HIS A 64 -14.89 -2.50 -1.16
N ARG A 65 -14.48 -1.88 -0.07
CA ARG A 65 -14.66 -0.45 0.18
C ARG A 65 -13.51 0.40 -0.32
N SER A 66 -12.47 -0.21 -0.86
CA SER A 66 -11.26 0.47 -1.32
C SER A 66 -11.32 0.82 -2.79
N VAL A 67 -10.60 1.87 -3.18
CA VAL A 67 -10.32 2.15 -4.59
C VAL A 67 -9.15 1.25 -5.00
N ILE A 68 -9.37 0.42 -6.03
CA ILE A 68 -8.36 -0.55 -6.48
C ILE A 68 -7.80 -0.08 -7.83
N TYR A 69 -6.49 0.15 -7.87
CA TYR A 69 -5.80 0.49 -9.11
C TYR A 69 -5.38 -0.78 -9.83
N SER A 70 -5.94 -0.98 -11.01
CA SER A 70 -5.60 -2.12 -11.86
C SER A 70 -4.20 -1.93 -12.48
N LEU A 71 -3.71 -2.97 -13.12
CA LEU A 71 -2.44 -2.94 -13.85
C LEU A 71 -2.71 -2.40 -15.28
N TYR A 72 -2.88 -1.08 -15.39
CA TYR A 72 -3.15 -0.46 -16.68
C TYR A 72 -1.86 0.02 -17.36
N PRO A 73 -1.90 0.41 -18.65
CA PRO A 73 -0.68 0.62 -19.46
C PRO A 73 0.35 1.56 -18.84
N ALA A 74 -0.05 2.68 -18.25
CA ALA A 74 0.92 3.61 -17.66
C ALA A 74 1.65 2.96 -16.47
N ILE A 75 0.96 2.16 -15.68
CA ILE A 75 1.58 1.44 -14.55
C ILE A 75 2.51 0.34 -15.08
N VAL A 76 2.10 -0.38 -16.13
CA VAL A 76 2.94 -1.39 -16.75
C VAL A 76 4.26 -0.76 -17.22
N GLN A 77 4.19 0.36 -17.92
CA GLN A 77 5.39 1.03 -18.43
C GLN A 77 6.30 1.49 -17.30
N ARG A 78 5.74 2.09 -16.25
CA ARG A 78 6.53 2.52 -15.09
C ARG A 78 7.17 1.34 -14.37
N THR A 79 6.44 0.22 -14.27
CA THR A 79 6.96 -1.01 -13.66
C THR A 79 8.19 -1.51 -14.42
N ILE A 80 8.13 -1.52 -15.75
CA ILE A 80 9.25 -1.93 -16.58
C ILE A 80 10.48 -1.05 -16.31
N GLU A 81 10.28 0.26 -16.24
CA GLU A 81 11.37 1.21 -15.96
C GLU A 81 12.01 0.96 -14.61
N ILE A 82 11.18 0.74 -13.57
CA ILE A 82 11.67 0.47 -12.21
C ILE A 82 12.50 -0.82 -12.20
N CYS A 83 12.01 -1.87 -12.83
CA CYS A 83 12.70 -3.17 -12.86
C CYS A 83 14.04 -3.10 -13.59
N LYS A 84 14.18 -2.21 -14.58
CA LYS A 84 15.43 -2.02 -15.29
C LYS A 84 16.48 -1.28 -14.46
N LEU A 85 16.06 -0.40 -13.57
CA LEU A 85 16.93 0.47 -12.79
C LEU A 85 17.24 -0.03 -11.39
N SER A 86 16.43 -0.95 -10.86
CA SER A 86 16.51 -1.36 -9.46
C SER A 86 16.33 -2.86 -9.33
N ARG A 87 17.02 -3.43 -8.33
CA ARG A 87 16.73 -4.79 -7.89
C ARG A 87 15.54 -4.76 -6.97
N ILE A 88 14.41 -5.20 -7.47
CA ILE A 88 13.16 -5.19 -6.72
C ILE A 88 12.30 -6.36 -7.20
N LYS A 89 11.53 -6.94 -6.30
CA LYS A 89 10.60 -8.00 -6.66
C LYS A 89 9.48 -7.43 -7.52
N LEU A 90 9.02 -8.19 -8.48
CA LEU A 90 8.00 -7.72 -9.43
C LEU A 90 6.74 -7.19 -8.75
N PRO A 91 6.16 -7.86 -7.74
CA PRO A 91 4.98 -7.31 -7.06
C PRO A 91 5.25 -5.94 -6.43
N ASP A 92 6.40 -5.77 -5.79
CA ASP A 92 6.80 -4.49 -5.19
C ASP A 92 7.00 -3.41 -6.24
N ALA A 93 7.57 -3.78 -7.40
CA ALA A 93 7.74 -2.83 -8.50
C ALA A 93 6.39 -2.32 -9.01
N ILE A 94 5.38 -3.19 -9.09
CA ILE A 94 4.03 -2.80 -9.50
C ILE A 94 3.41 -1.84 -8.49
N ILE A 95 3.56 -2.13 -7.20
CA ILE A 95 3.05 -1.26 -6.12
C ILE A 95 3.72 0.11 -6.19
N ALA A 96 5.05 0.14 -6.33
CA ALA A 96 5.80 1.39 -6.44
C ALA A 96 5.39 2.17 -7.69
N ALA A 97 5.24 1.49 -8.82
CA ALA A 97 4.80 2.11 -10.07
C ALA A 97 3.42 2.75 -9.93
N THR A 98 2.51 2.08 -9.22
CA THR A 98 1.17 2.59 -8.95
C THR A 98 1.25 3.89 -8.14
N ALA A 99 2.05 3.89 -7.07
CA ALA A 99 2.23 5.07 -6.22
C ALA A 99 2.78 6.25 -7.01
N LEU A 100 3.80 6.00 -7.83
CA LEU A 100 4.42 7.06 -8.63
C LEU A 100 3.47 7.59 -9.72
N THR A 101 2.81 6.69 -10.43
CA THR A 101 1.93 7.06 -11.55
C THR A 101 0.72 7.85 -11.05
N GLU A 102 0.16 7.46 -9.90
CA GLU A 102 -1.02 8.11 -9.34
C GLU A 102 -0.67 9.22 -8.33
N ASN A 103 0.61 9.50 -8.14
CA ASN A 103 1.11 10.52 -7.21
C ASN A 103 0.58 10.30 -5.79
N LEU A 104 0.75 9.08 -5.29
CA LEU A 104 0.31 8.68 -3.95
C LEU A 104 1.51 8.44 -3.04
N VAL A 105 1.33 8.67 -1.74
CA VAL A 105 2.28 8.25 -0.72
C VAL A 105 2.08 6.75 -0.51
N LEU A 106 3.14 5.97 -0.67
CA LEU A 106 3.09 4.53 -0.40
C LEU A 106 3.23 4.30 1.10
N VAL A 107 2.22 3.71 1.69
CA VAL A 107 2.20 3.37 3.11
C VAL A 107 2.58 1.91 3.24
N THR A 108 3.74 1.64 3.83
CA THR A 108 4.28 0.28 3.93
C THR A 108 5.19 0.16 5.14
N ARG A 109 5.26 -1.03 5.71
CA ARG A 109 6.24 -1.34 6.75
C ARG A 109 7.64 -1.50 6.17
N ASN A 110 7.75 -1.91 4.91
CA ASN A 110 9.00 -2.28 4.25
C ASN A 110 9.60 -1.11 3.45
N THR A 111 9.73 0.06 4.08
CA THR A 111 10.26 1.25 3.40
C THR A 111 11.65 1.03 2.83
N ASP A 112 12.47 0.18 3.47
CA ASP A 112 13.82 -0.10 2.97
C ASP A 112 13.82 -0.72 1.58
N ASP A 113 12.80 -1.49 1.24
CA ASP A 113 12.70 -2.12 -0.08
C ASP A 113 12.38 -1.11 -1.17
N PHE A 114 11.78 0.03 -0.81
CA PHE A 114 11.29 1.02 -1.77
C PHE A 114 12.11 2.31 -1.84
N LYS A 115 12.90 2.62 -0.79
CA LYS A 115 13.57 3.94 -0.67
C LYS A 115 14.56 4.23 -1.79
N LYS A 116 15.05 3.20 -2.48
CA LYS A 116 15.96 3.36 -3.61
C LYS A 116 15.28 3.82 -4.89
N ILE A 117 13.96 3.82 -4.93
CA ILE A 117 13.19 4.21 -6.12
C ILE A 117 13.06 5.73 -6.14
N SER A 118 13.54 6.34 -7.22
CA SER A 118 13.55 7.79 -7.36
C SER A 118 12.12 8.36 -7.36
N GLY A 119 11.91 9.40 -6.55
CA GLY A 119 10.63 10.12 -6.52
C GLY A 119 9.54 9.50 -5.66
N ILE A 120 9.78 8.32 -5.10
CA ILE A 120 8.75 7.67 -4.29
C ILE A 120 8.61 8.37 -2.93
N LYS A 121 7.37 8.54 -2.50
CA LYS A 121 7.06 9.07 -1.16
C LYS A 121 6.59 7.91 -0.30
N LEU A 122 7.17 7.78 0.89
CA LEU A 122 6.96 6.63 1.77
C LEU A 122 6.50 7.08 3.16
N PHE A 123 5.64 6.28 3.76
CA PHE A 123 5.25 6.43 5.16
C PHE A 123 5.17 5.05 5.80
N ASN A 124 5.89 4.87 6.91
CA ASN A 124 5.83 3.64 7.71
C ASN A 124 5.06 3.92 8.99
N PRO A 125 3.83 3.42 9.14
CA PRO A 125 3.01 3.73 10.32
C PRO A 125 3.50 3.05 11.61
N TRP A 126 4.47 2.13 11.52
CA TRP A 126 5.10 1.55 12.70
C TRP A 126 6.15 2.49 13.32
N ASN A 127 6.61 3.47 12.58
CA ASN A 127 7.55 4.47 13.07
C ASN A 127 6.79 5.65 13.66
N LYS A 128 7.44 6.41 14.58
CA LYS A 128 6.82 7.57 15.22
C LYS A 128 6.80 8.81 14.34
N GLN A 129 7.36 8.72 13.13
CA GLN A 129 7.51 9.88 12.26
C GLN A 129 6.20 10.18 11.54
N GLU A 130 5.99 11.49 11.28
CA GLU A 130 4.85 11.94 10.49
C GLU A 130 4.98 11.51 9.04
N PRO A 131 3.86 11.32 8.32
CA PRO A 131 3.89 11.11 6.87
C PRO A 131 4.54 12.30 6.19
N SER A 132 5.41 12.03 5.25
CA SER A 132 6.10 13.11 4.52
C SER A 132 5.66 13.15 3.05
#